data_757496349e2cf6ae78947b35dae3a378
#
_entry.id   757496349e2cf6ae78947b35dae3a378
#
_cell.length_a   1.000
_cell.length_b   1.000
_cell.length_c   1.000
_cell.angle_alpha   90.00
_cell.angle_beta   90.00
_cell.angle_gamma   90.00
#
_symmetry.space_group_name_H-M   'P 1'
#
loop_
_entity.id
_entity.type
_entity.pdbx_description
1 polymer ?
#
loop_
_entity_poly.entity_id
_entity_poly.type
_entity_poly.pdbx_seq_one_letter_code
_entity_poly.pdbx_strand_id
1 'polypeptide(L)'
;VKITVPEDFVVGATGALQNPDEVLTDEQINRLEKAKKSKEPVLIVTVDEALENLETKTSRQKTWHFKAENVRDYAFAASRRYIWDAMGVQVGDNTVMAMSYYPNEANPLWGQYSTKAVAHTVDFYSKYTFDYPYPVAISAHIDRMGMEYPMVSFNGYRPEEDGTYSERTKRGLIGVIIHEVGHFWFPMIVNSDERQWTWMDEGLNSFMDDLAGRAWDSELFHPRNNQDYIVRYMRGDKSNIMPIMTNSESIYQFGANAYGKPTVALNILRDTIMGRE
;
A
#
# COMPACT_ATOMS: atom_id res chain seq x y z
N VAL A 1 8.52 2.37 19.20
CA VAL A 1 7.22 2.87 19.67
C VAL A 1 6.50 1.76 20.43
N LYS A 2 5.80 2.13 21.51
CA LYS A 2 4.95 1.22 22.29
C LYS A 2 3.50 1.69 22.20
N ILE A 3 2.59 0.77 21.84
CA ILE A 3 1.16 1.05 21.63
C ILE A 3 0.38 0.15 22.57
N THR A 4 -0.27 0.76 23.57
CA THR A 4 -1.11 0.06 24.55
C THR A 4 -2.57 0.15 24.13
N VAL A 5 -3.18 -0.99 23.91
CA VAL A 5 -4.58 -1.13 23.46
C VAL A 5 -5.30 -2.20 24.26
N PRO A 6 -6.65 -2.28 24.20
CA PRO A 6 -7.35 -3.45 24.72
C PRO A 6 -6.78 -4.76 24.15
N GLU A 7 -6.77 -5.81 24.96
CA GLU A 7 -6.13 -7.10 24.65
C GLU A 7 -6.70 -7.76 23.38
N ASP A 8 -7.96 -7.46 23.05
CA ASP A 8 -8.67 -7.93 21.86
C ASP A 8 -8.36 -7.13 20.56
N PHE A 9 -7.46 -6.13 20.63
CA PHE A 9 -7.04 -5.39 19.44
C PHE A 9 -5.82 -6.03 18.77
N VAL A 10 -5.88 -6.08 17.44
CA VAL A 10 -4.75 -6.40 16.57
C VAL A 10 -4.14 -5.11 16.06
N VAL A 11 -2.81 -4.98 16.08
CA VAL A 11 -2.09 -3.76 15.71
C VAL A 11 -1.12 -4.03 14.57
N GLY A 12 -1.22 -3.24 13.49
CA GLY A 12 -0.21 -3.12 12.45
C GLY A 12 0.46 -1.74 12.53
N ALA A 13 1.78 -1.66 12.41
CA ALA A 13 2.48 -0.40 12.59
C ALA A 13 3.79 -0.33 11.80
N THR A 14 4.28 0.89 11.59
CA THR A 14 5.63 1.14 11.08
C THR A 14 6.68 0.41 11.92
N GLY A 15 7.43 -0.50 11.29
CA GLY A 15 8.51 -1.25 11.91
C GLY A 15 8.21 -2.72 12.23
N ALA A 16 9.22 -3.41 12.71
CA ALA A 16 9.12 -4.80 13.11
C ALA A 16 8.58 -4.95 14.54
N LEU A 17 7.66 -5.88 14.73
CA LEU A 17 7.16 -6.27 16.07
C LEU A 17 8.29 -6.90 16.89
N GLN A 18 8.52 -6.39 18.11
CA GLN A 18 9.64 -6.78 18.96
C GLN A 18 9.25 -7.78 20.05
N ASN A 19 7.97 -7.86 20.40
CA ASN A 19 7.46 -8.69 21.51
C ASN A 19 6.29 -9.58 21.09
N PRO A 20 6.44 -10.41 20.04
CA PRO A 20 5.36 -11.27 19.58
C PRO A 20 4.84 -12.21 20.68
N ASP A 21 5.73 -12.74 21.54
CA ASP A 21 5.37 -13.66 22.61
C ASP A 21 4.46 -13.05 23.71
N GLU A 22 4.43 -11.70 23.79
CA GLU A 22 3.59 -10.99 24.77
C GLU A 22 2.20 -10.63 24.21
N VAL A 23 2.07 -10.54 22.87
CA VAL A 23 0.87 -9.98 22.21
C VAL A 23 0.15 -10.94 21.26
N LEU A 24 0.80 -12.03 20.87
CA LEU A 24 0.25 -13.07 20.00
C LEU A 24 0.13 -14.40 20.78
N THR A 25 -0.76 -15.26 20.33
CA THR A 25 -0.82 -16.65 20.81
C THR A 25 0.28 -17.49 20.15
N ASP A 26 0.64 -18.62 20.76
CA ASP A 26 1.61 -19.56 20.17
C ASP A 26 1.21 -20.00 18.76
N GLU A 27 -0.09 -20.17 18.52
CA GLU A 27 -0.60 -20.54 17.20
C GLU A 27 -0.42 -19.41 16.18
N GLN A 28 -0.67 -18.16 16.54
CA GLN A 28 -0.44 -16.99 15.68
C GLN A 28 1.04 -16.81 15.37
N ILE A 29 1.94 -17.04 16.33
CA ILE A 29 3.39 -17.04 16.14
C ILE A 29 3.79 -18.14 15.14
N ASN A 30 3.28 -19.35 15.28
CA ASN A 30 3.55 -20.46 14.37
C ASN A 30 3.05 -20.15 12.94
N ARG A 31 1.88 -19.52 12.79
CA ARG A 31 1.36 -19.07 11.50
C ARG A 31 2.25 -17.97 10.89
N LEU A 32 2.77 -17.04 11.69
CA LEU A 32 3.68 -15.98 11.25
C LEU A 32 5.01 -16.57 10.74
N GLU A 33 5.58 -17.54 11.44
CA GLU A 33 6.80 -18.25 10.99
C GLU A 33 6.56 -19.05 9.70
N LYS A 34 5.37 -19.63 9.53
CA LYS A 34 4.97 -20.29 8.29
C LYS A 34 4.84 -19.28 7.14
N ALA A 35 4.25 -18.11 7.41
CA ALA A 35 4.06 -17.05 6.42
C ALA A 35 5.38 -16.55 5.83
N LYS A 36 6.47 -16.48 6.61
CA LYS A 36 7.81 -16.09 6.13
C LYS A 36 8.31 -16.93 4.95
N LYS A 37 7.86 -18.16 4.84
CA LYS A 37 8.29 -19.14 3.82
C LYS A 37 7.20 -19.42 2.79
N SER A 38 6.02 -18.86 2.97
CA SER A 38 4.88 -19.11 2.10
C SER A 38 4.89 -18.19 0.88
N LYS A 39 4.52 -18.75 -0.27
CA LYS A 39 4.26 -18.00 -1.51
C LYS A 39 2.80 -17.55 -1.65
N GLU A 40 1.95 -17.94 -0.70
CA GLU A 40 0.55 -17.56 -0.61
C GLU A 40 0.29 -16.96 0.78
N PRO A 41 -0.67 -16.02 0.89
CA PRO A 41 -1.02 -15.45 2.17
C PRO A 41 -1.44 -16.51 3.20
N VAL A 42 -0.93 -16.40 4.41
CA VAL A 42 -1.28 -17.21 5.57
C VAL A 42 -2.02 -16.34 6.56
N LEU A 43 -3.19 -16.75 7.00
CA LEU A 43 -3.96 -16.07 8.04
C LEU A 43 -3.22 -16.19 9.38
N ILE A 44 -2.79 -15.06 9.93
CA ILE A 44 -2.17 -14.95 11.25
C ILE A 44 -3.27 -14.81 12.30
N VAL A 45 -4.19 -13.87 12.09
CA VAL A 45 -5.46 -13.75 12.82
C VAL A 45 -6.58 -14.13 11.85
N THR A 46 -7.31 -15.19 12.19
CA THR A 46 -8.38 -15.72 11.34
C THR A 46 -9.66 -14.89 11.45
N VAL A 47 -10.61 -15.19 10.56
CA VAL A 47 -11.97 -14.60 10.63
C VAL A 47 -12.63 -14.91 11.98
N ASP A 48 -12.56 -16.18 12.43
CA ASP A 48 -13.18 -16.61 13.68
C ASP A 48 -12.56 -15.92 14.89
N GLU A 49 -11.23 -15.80 14.94
CA GLU A 49 -10.51 -15.07 15.99
C GLU A 49 -10.89 -13.56 15.98
N ALA A 50 -11.05 -12.94 14.81
CA ALA A 50 -11.47 -11.54 14.71
C ALA A 50 -12.93 -11.35 15.18
N LEU A 51 -13.81 -12.29 14.90
CA LEU A 51 -15.20 -12.27 15.39
C LEU A 51 -15.26 -12.47 16.91
N GLU A 52 -14.47 -13.40 17.46
CA GLU A 52 -14.35 -13.62 18.90
C GLU A 52 -13.84 -12.36 19.62
N ASN A 53 -12.82 -11.70 19.09
CA ASN A 53 -12.32 -10.41 19.60
C ASN A 53 -13.41 -9.35 19.64
N LEU A 54 -14.27 -9.30 18.64
CA LEU A 54 -15.37 -8.35 18.55
C LEU A 54 -16.45 -8.57 19.62
N GLU A 55 -16.68 -9.83 20.01
CA GLU A 55 -17.66 -10.22 21.04
C GLU A 55 -17.09 -10.03 22.44
N THR A 56 -15.83 -10.37 22.68
CA THR A 56 -15.15 -10.41 23.99
C THR A 56 -15.09 -9.03 24.65
N LYS A 57 -14.72 -8.00 23.91
CA LYS A 57 -14.64 -6.58 24.38
C LYS A 57 -13.98 -6.44 25.76
N THR A 58 -12.80 -7.02 25.91
CA THR A 58 -12.08 -7.01 27.18
C THR A 58 -11.64 -5.61 27.62
N SER A 59 -11.57 -5.38 28.92
CA SER A 59 -10.97 -4.16 29.53
C SER A 59 -9.48 -4.34 29.84
N ARG A 60 -8.96 -5.57 29.76
CA ARG A 60 -7.52 -5.82 29.92
C ARG A 60 -6.77 -5.21 28.75
N GLN A 61 -5.52 -4.85 28.98
CA GLN A 61 -4.66 -4.20 27.99
C GLN A 61 -3.42 -5.03 27.72
N LYS A 62 -2.91 -4.92 26.48
CA LYS A 62 -1.58 -5.39 26.11
C LYS A 62 -0.83 -4.29 25.36
N THR A 63 0.50 -4.33 25.43
CA THR A 63 1.37 -3.33 24.80
C THR A 63 2.16 -3.96 23.67
N TRP A 64 1.90 -3.49 22.46
CA TRP A 64 2.65 -3.84 21.26
C TRP A 64 3.90 -2.97 21.18
N HIS A 65 5.05 -3.57 20.93
CA HIS A 65 6.32 -2.86 20.80
C HIS A 65 6.85 -3.00 19.37
N PHE A 66 6.96 -1.90 18.66
CA PHE A 66 7.51 -1.84 17.30
C PHE A 66 8.81 -1.05 17.26
N LYS A 67 9.74 -1.50 16.40
CA LYS A 67 11.02 -0.83 16.15
C LYS A 67 11.16 -0.58 14.65
N ALA A 68 11.44 0.67 14.27
CA ALA A 68 11.80 1.09 12.93
C ALA A 68 13.08 1.93 12.99
N GLU A 69 13.91 1.84 11.97
CA GLU A 69 15.14 2.61 11.82
C GLU A 69 15.11 3.35 10.48
N ASN A 70 15.71 4.54 10.43
CA ASN A 70 15.80 5.37 9.23
C ASN A 70 14.44 5.65 8.56
N VAL A 71 13.45 6.01 9.37
CA VAL A 71 12.11 6.41 8.92
C VAL A 71 11.87 7.89 9.19
N ARG A 72 11.18 8.54 8.27
CA ARG A 72 10.84 9.98 8.38
C ARG A 72 9.55 10.22 9.16
N ASP A 73 8.73 9.19 9.30
CA ASP A 73 7.40 9.29 9.90
C ASP A 73 7.00 7.96 10.55
N TYR A 74 5.86 7.92 11.22
CA TYR A 74 5.36 6.74 11.91
C TYR A 74 3.83 6.69 11.86
N ALA A 75 3.28 5.53 11.49
CA ALA A 75 1.85 5.28 11.53
C ALA A 75 1.51 3.93 12.16
N PHE A 76 0.28 3.79 12.62
CA PHE A 76 -0.27 2.52 13.08
C PHE A 76 -1.77 2.43 12.81
N ALA A 77 -2.25 1.22 12.71
CA ALA A 77 -3.66 0.86 12.67
C ALA A 77 -3.95 -0.14 13.79
N ALA A 78 -5.07 0.01 14.47
CA ALA A 78 -5.48 -0.87 15.56
C ALA A 78 -6.97 -1.12 15.55
N SER A 79 -7.40 -2.38 15.56
CA SER A 79 -8.81 -2.74 15.62
C SER A 79 -8.99 -4.16 16.18
N ARG A 80 -10.10 -4.38 16.90
CA ARG A 80 -10.54 -5.74 17.25
C ARG A 80 -11.16 -6.49 16.09
N ARG A 81 -11.52 -5.79 14.99
CA ARG A 81 -12.11 -6.36 13.78
C ARG A 81 -11.10 -6.92 12.80
N TYR A 82 -9.80 -6.72 13.04
CA TYR A 82 -8.80 -7.07 12.06
C TYR A 82 -8.57 -8.58 11.96
N ILE A 83 -8.84 -9.09 10.78
CA ILE A 83 -8.18 -10.25 10.20
C ILE A 83 -6.77 -9.77 9.82
N TRP A 84 -5.79 -10.63 10.00
CA TRP A 84 -4.42 -10.34 9.59
C TRP A 84 -3.89 -11.52 8.80
N ASP A 85 -3.49 -11.28 7.57
CA ASP A 85 -2.74 -12.25 6.79
C ASP A 85 -1.37 -11.72 6.37
N ALA A 86 -0.46 -12.64 6.02
CA ALA A 86 0.90 -12.33 5.68
C ALA A 86 1.53 -13.35 4.74
N MET A 87 2.55 -12.92 3.97
CA MET A 87 3.43 -13.80 3.21
C MET A 87 4.83 -13.22 3.09
N GLY A 88 5.84 -14.06 2.91
CA GLY A 88 7.21 -13.63 2.69
C GLY A 88 7.49 -13.25 1.23
N VAL A 89 8.24 -12.16 1.04
CA VAL A 89 8.77 -11.74 -0.26
C VAL A 89 10.29 -11.71 -0.18
N GLN A 90 10.98 -12.44 -1.05
CA GLN A 90 12.43 -12.43 -1.08
C GLN A 90 12.95 -11.20 -1.84
N VAL A 91 13.71 -10.35 -1.17
CA VAL A 91 14.35 -9.16 -1.74
C VAL A 91 15.84 -9.20 -1.41
N GLY A 92 16.68 -9.45 -2.42
CA GLY A 92 18.09 -9.75 -2.19
C GLY A 92 18.27 -10.92 -1.20
N ASP A 93 19.05 -10.71 -0.16
CA ASP A 93 19.28 -11.69 0.90
C ASP A 93 18.23 -11.64 2.05
N ASN A 94 17.28 -10.71 1.97
CA ASN A 94 16.30 -10.48 3.02
C ASN A 94 14.92 -11.01 2.66
N THR A 95 14.14 -11.39 3.68
CA THR A 95 12.71 -11.66 3.54
C THR A 95 11.91 -10.50 4.10
N VAL A 96 11.15 -9.84 3.23
CA VAL A 96 10.18 -8.79 3.61
C VAL A 96 8.84 -9.45 3.88
N MET A 97 8.19 -9.10 4.97
CA MET A 97 6.83 -9.58 5.27
C MET A 97 5.80 -8.65 4.65
N ALA A 98 5.15 -9.09 3.58
CA ALA A 98 3.95 -8.47 3.04
C ALA A 98 2.75 -8.85 3.92
N MET A 99 1.99 -7.86 4.40
CA MET A 99 0.92 -8.06 5.37
C MET A 99 -0.32 -7.24 5.01
N SER A 100 -1.49 -7.75 5.39
CA SER A 100 -2.75 -6.99 5.32
C SER A 100 -3.56 -7.12 6.59
N TYR A 101 -4.17 -6.00 7.00
CA TYR A 101 -5.06 -5.88 8.16
C TYR A 101 -6.40 -5.33 7.71
N TYR A 102 -7.47 -6.11 7.83
CA TYR A 102 -8.78 -5.74 7.30
C TYR A 102 -9.93 -6.38 8.08
N PRO A 103 -11.11 -5.75 8.13
CA PRO A 103 -12.27 -6.35 8.79
C PRO A 103 -12.94 -7.39 7.90
N ASN A 104 -13.78 -8.25 8.49
CA ASN A 104 -14.48 -9.30 7.75
C ASN A 104 -15.37 -8.74 6.62
N GLU A 105 -15.91 -7.55 6.75
CA GLU A 105 -16.70 -6.87 5.74
C GLU A 105 -15.91 -6.51 4.46
N ALA A 106 -14.59 -6.62 4.51
CA ALA A 106 -13.72 -6.46 3.35
C ALA A 106 -13.50 -7.77 2.56
N ASN A 107 -13.91 -8.92 3.13
CA ASN A 107 -13.88 -10.20 2.43
C ASN A 107 -15.05 -10.35 1.44
N PRO A 108 -14.86 -11.15 0.35
CA PRO A 108 -13.65 -11.93 0.04
C PRO A 108 -12.57 -11.13 -0.69
N LEU A 109 -12.84 -9.87 -1.06
CA LEU A 109 -11.98 -9.05 -1.91
C LEU A 109 -10.56 -8.87 -1.33
N TRP A 110 -10.45 -8.51 -0.05
CA TRP A 110 -9.16 -8.28 0.60
C TRP A 110 -8.35 -9.56 0.78
N GLY A 111 -8.97 -10.62 1.28
CA GLY A 111 -8.29 -11.90 1.46
C GLY A 111 -7.80 -12.53 0.16
N GLN A 112 -8.42 -12.20 -0.97
CA GLN A 112 -8.00 -12.69 -2.29
C GLN A 112 -6.84 -11.90 -2.89
N TYR A 113 -6.75 -10.57 -2.65
CA TYR A 113 -5.88 -9.71 -3.44
C TYR A 113 -4.93 -8.84 -2.62
N SER A 114 -5.28 -8.39 -1.39
CA SER A 114 -4.53 -7.33 -0.73
C SER A 114 -3.07 -7.70 -0.48
N THR A 115 -2.78 -8.74 0.26
CA THR A 115 -1.40 -9.14 0.58
C THR A 115 -0.60 -9.55 -0.65
N LYS A 116 -1.27 -10.14 -1.67
CA LYS A 116 -0.63 -10.42 -2.96
C LYS A 116 -0.24 -9.15 -3.70
N ALA A 117 -1.07 -8.11 -3.65
CA ALA A 117 -0.75 -6.83 -4.26
C ALA A 117 0.41 -6.13 -3.55
N VAL A 118 0.46 -6.19 -2.19
CA VAL A 118 1.62 -5.72 -1.42
C VAL A 118 2.88 -6.47 -1.85
N ALA A 119 2.83 -7.81 -1.88
CA ALA A 119 3.97 -8.65 -2.25
C ALA A 119 4.46 -8.37 -3.68
N HIS A 120 3.52 -8.24 -4.63
CA HIS A 120 3.82 -7.88 -6.02
C HIS A 120 4.52 -6.53 -6.11
N THR A 121 4.03 -5.52 -5.41
CA THR A 121 4.61 -4.17 -5.44
C THR A 121 6.02 -4.18 -4.86
N VAL A 122 6.23 -4.86 -3.73
CA VAL A 122 7.55 -4.99 -3.11
C VAL A 122 8.54 -5.67 -4.08
N ASP A 123 8.15 -6.76 -4.73
CA ASP A 123 8.99 -7.46 -5.69
C ASP A 123 9.27 -6.61 -6.94
N PHE A 124 8.22 -5.98 -7.50
CA PHE A 124 8.32 -5.18 -8.71
C PHE A 124 9.20 -3.94 -8.52
N TYR A 125 8.93 -3.12 -7.50
CA TYR A 125 9.68 -1.90 -7.26
C TYR A 125 11.14 -2.21 -6.86
N SER A 126 11.38 -3.28 -6.09
CA SER A 126 12.75 -3.70 -5.78
C SER A 126 13.57 -4.03 -7.04
N LYS A 127 12.95 -4.70 -8.03
CA LYS A 127 13.62 -5.03 -9.30
C LYS A 127 13.84 -3.84 -10.23
N TYR A 128 12.91 -2.85 -10.20
CA TYR A 128 12.98 -1.68 -11.08
C TYR A 128 13.81 -0.53 -10.54
N THR A 129 14.01 -0.47 -9.22
CA THR A 129 14.70 0.64 -8.56
C THR A 129 15.87 0.13 -7.72
N PHE A 130 15.62 -0.22 -6.48
CA PHE A 130 16.59 -0.80 -5.54
C PHE A 130 15.83 -1.64 -4.50
N ASP A 131 16.55 -2.57 -3.88
CA ASP A 131 15.99 -3.49 -2.89
C ASP A 131 15.30 -2.75 -1.75
N TYR A 132 14.08 -3.17 -1.42
CA TYR A 132 13.33 -2.65 -0.28
C TYR A 132 14.07 -2.93 1.03
N PRO A 133 14.48 -1.90 1.79
CA PRO A 133 15.39 -2.10 2.92
C PRO A 133 14.69 -2.46 4.23
N TYR A 134 13.35 -2.37 4.29
CA TYR A 134 12.60 -2.56 5.52
C TYR A 134 12.06 -3.98 5.69
N PRO A 135 11.83 -4.45 6.94
CA PRO A 135 11.42 -5.82 7.21
C PRO A 135 9.96 -6.14 6.90
N VAL A 136 9.11 -5.11 6.78
CA VAL A 136 7.67 -5.28 6.57
C VAL A 136 7.12 -4.29 5.55
N ALA A 137 6.04 -4.67 4.87
CA ALA A 137 5.23 -3.81 4.02
C ALA A 137 3.75 -4.13 4.30
N ILE A 138 2.98 -3.15 4.72
CA ILE A 138 1.66 -3.34 5.32
C ILE A 138 0.60 -2.54 4.55
N SER A 139 -0.51 -3.21 4.22
CA SER A 139 -1.77 -2.62 3.77
C SER A 139 -2.81 -2.72 4.87
N ALA A 140 -3.27 -1.59 5.42
CA ALA A 140 -4.31 -1.53 6.43
C ALA A 140 -5.59 -0.97 5.84
N HIS A 141 -6.72 -1.64 6.09
CA HIS A 141 -8.01 -1.20 5.58
C HIS A 141 -8.53 0.04 6.29
N ILE A 142 -8.95 1.03 5.50
CA ILE A 142 -9.75 2.18 5.95
C ILE A 142 -10.91 2.44 4.98
N ASP A 143 -11.83 3.36 5.34
CA ASP A 143 -12.94 3.71 4.46
C ASP A 143 -12.51 4.79 3.45
N ARG A 144 -12.56 4.44 2.15
CA ARG A 144 -12.54 5.34 0.97
C ARG A 144 -11.28 6.17 0.70
N MET A 145 -10.13 5.81 1.22
CA MET A 145 -8.89 6.55 0.99
C MET A 145 -7.78 5.66 0.46
N GLY A 146 -6.73 6.33 -0.07
CA GLY A 146 -5.37 5.86 -0.11
C GLY A 146 -4.51 6.82 0.72
N MET A 147 -3.54 6.32 1.47
CA MET A 147 -2.58 7.12 2.25
C MET A 147 -1.37 6.29 2.63
N GLU A 148 -0.23 6.84 2.41
CA GLU A 148 1.07 6.22 2.66
C GLU A 148 1.75 6.72 3.94
N TYR A 149 2.51 5.82 4.55
CA TYR A 149 3.50 6.07 5.59
C TYR A 149 4.65 5.08 5.46
N PRO A 150 5.81 5.29 6.09
CA PRO A 150 6.87 4.29 6.04
C PRO A 150 6.38 2.91 6.49
N MET A 151 6.47 1.91 5.62
CA MET A 151 6.07 0.52 5.84
C MET A 151 4.57 0.24 6.05
N VAL A 152 3.71 1.25 6.17
CA VAL A 152 2.26 1.10 6.39
C VAL A 152 1.50 2.00 5.44
N SER A 153 0.64 1.41 4.64
CA SER A 153 -0.32 2.14 3.80
C SER A 153 -1.75 1.89 4.28
N PHE A 154 -2.61 2.89 4.07
CA PHE A 154 -4.03 2.81 4.35
C PHE A 154 -4.80 2.76 3.04
N ASN A 155 -5.67 1.76 2.87
CA ASN A 155 -6.31 1.50 1.60
C ASN A 155 -7.81 1.28 1.76
N GLY A 156 -8.60 1.88 0.88
CA GLY A 156 -10.04 1.72 0.80
C GLY A 156 -10.46 0.54 -0.07
N TYR A 157 -11.67 0.60 -0.56
CA TYR A 157 -12.42 -0.40 -1.33
C TYR A 157 -12.91 -1.61 -0.51
N ARG A 158 -14.19 -1.92 -0.74
CA ARG A 158 -14.88 -3.09 -0.18
C ARG A 158 -15.74 -3.75 -1.24
N PRO A 159 -16.06 -5.03 -1.09
CA PRO A 159 -17.15 -5.66 -1.83
C PRO A 159 -18.50 -5.09 -1.39
N GLU A 160 -19.56 -5.46 -2.08
CA GLU A 160 -20.94 -5.25 -1.63
C GLU A 160 -21.24 -6.10 -0.36
N GLU A 161 -22.34 -5.82 0.32
CA GLU A 161 -22.71 -6.53 1.57
C GLU A 161 -22.86 -8.03 1.39
N ASP A 162 -23.23 -8.50 0.18
CA ASP A 162 -23.34 -9.92 -0.16
C ASP A 162 -21.99 -10.57 -0.55
N GLY A 163 -20.91 -9.83 -0.46
CA GLY A 163 -19.56 -10.28 -0.81
C GLY A 163 -19.23 -10.20 -2.30
N THR A 164 -20.16 -9.78 -3.15
CA THR A 164 -19.89 -9.60 -4.59
C THR A 164 -19.11 -8.31 -4.86
N TYR A 165 -18.37 -8.27 -5.95
CA TYR A 165 -17.64 -7.06 -6.38
C TYR A 165 -17.47 -7.04 -7.90
N SER A 166 -17.41 -5.82 -8.44
CA SER A 166 -17.15 -5.58 -9.85
C SER A 166 -15.66 -5.64 -10.17
N GLU A 167 -15.30 -5.86 -11.44
CA GLU A 167 -13.92 -5.70 -11.93
C GLU A 167 -13.37 -4.30 -11.64
N ARG A 168 -14.22 -3.28 -11.65
CA ARG A 168 -13.85 -1.91 -11.28
C ARG A 168 -13.43 -1.84 -9.79
N THR A 169 -14.16 -2.48 -8.90
CA THR A 169 -13.86 -2.52 -7.47
C THR A 169 -12.57 -3.28 -7.20
N LYS A 170 -12.40 -4.44 -7.85
CA LYS A 170 -11.17 -5.24 -7.80
C LYS A 170 -9.96 -4.44 -8.29
N ARG A 171 -10.07 -3.83 -9.48
CA ARG A 171 -9.02 -2.95 -10.02
C ARG A 171 -8.71 -1.79 -9.07
N GLY A 172 -9.75 -1.20 -8.47
CA GLY A 172 -9.61 -0.11 -7.52
C GLY A 172 -8.79 -0.52 -6.30
N LEU A 173 -9.09 -1.67 -5.69
CA LEU A 173 -8.32 -2.17 -4.54
C LEU A 173 -6.87 -2.48 -4.91
N ILE A 174 -6.65 -3.24 -5.96
CA ILE A 174 -5.28 -3.62 -6.38
C ILE A 174 -4.49 -2.36 -6.75
N GLY A 175 -5.10 -1.44 -7.49
CA GLY A 175 -4.46 -0.20 -7.93
C GLY A 175 -4.08 0.72 -6.78
N VAL A 176 -4.97 0.93 -5.80
CA VAL A 176 -4.64 1.77 -4.64
C VAL A 176 -3.54 1.12 -3.80
N ILE A 177 -3.54 -0.20 -3.60
CA ILE A 177 -2.47 -0.88 -2.86
C ILE A 177 -1.12 -0.75 -3.59
N ILE A 178 -1.08 -0.95 -4.90
CA ILE A 178 0.14 -0.77 -5.69
C ILE A 178 0.66 0.66 -5.57
N HIS A 179 -0.24 1.64 -5.62
CA HIS A 179 0.09 3.06 -5.48
C HIS A 179 0.64 3.38 -4.09
N GLU A 180 -0.10 3.07 -3.02
CA GLU A 180 0.29 3.42 -1.66
C GLU A 180 1.53 2.65 -1.15
N VAL A 181 1.70 1.40 -1.56
CA VAL A 181 2.93 0.64 -1.27
C VAL A 181 4.10 1.14 -2.11
N GLY A 182 3.85 1.64 -3.33
CA GLY A 182 4.85 2.28 -4.16
C GLY A 182 5.48 3.51 -3.50
N HIS A 183 4.68 4.28 -2.77
CA HIS A 183 5.14 5.42 -1.97
C HIS A 183 6.16 5.05 -0.88
N PHE A 184 6.29 3.79 -0.51
CA PHE A 184 7.38 3.36 0.40
C PHE A 184 8.76 3.64 -0.18
N TRP A 185 8.89 3.73 -1.52
CA TRP A 185 10.10 4.21 -2.21
C TRP A 185 10.10 5.73 -2.38
N PHE A 186 9.01 6.30 -2.88
CA PHE A 186 8.85 7.72 -3.21
C PHE A 186 7.59 8.26 -2.51
N PRO A 187 7.66 9.05 -1.43
CA PRO A 187 8.82 9.78 -0.91
C PRO A 187 9.43 9.15 0.36
N MET A 188 9.01 7.96 0.81
CA MET A 188 9.38 7.48 2.15
C MET A 188 10.86 7.12 2.29
N ILE A 189 11.52 6.62 1.23
CA ILE A 189 12.96 6.33 1.20
C ILE A 189 13.69 7.41 0.40
N VAL A 190 13.30 7.62 -0.86
CA VAL A 190 13.81 8.73 -1.69
C VAL A 190 13.03 9.98 -1.32
N ASN A 191 13.49 10.65 -0.29
CA ASN A 191 12.79 11.77 0.35
C ASN A 191 12.70 12.99 -0.57
N SER A 192 11.51 13.58 -0.64
CA SER A 192 11.23 14.86 -1.28
C SER A 192 10.42 15.77 -0.35
N ASP A 193 10.46 17.08 -0.58
CA ASP A 193 9.51 18.01 0.05
C ASP A 193 8.17 17.92 -0.69
N GLU A 194 7.44 16.86 -0.43
CA GLU A 194 6.17 16.50 -1.08
C GLU A 194 5.10 17.57 -0.90
N ARG A 195 5.11 18.25 0.22
CA ARG A 195 4.16 19.31 0.49
C ARG A 195 4.30 20.47 -0.50
N GLN A 196 5.53 20.80 -0.89
CA GLN A 196 5.79 21.85 -1.85
C GLN A 196 5.82 21.35 -3.29
N TRP A 197 6.29 20.12 -3.51
CA TRP A 197 6.58 19.56 -4.83
C TRP A 197 5.92 18.19 -5.01
N THR A 198 4.58 18.19 -4.96
CA THR A 198 3.77 16.96 -5.00
C THR A 198 4.00 16.09 -6.24
N TRP A 199 4.50 16.65 -7.36
CA TRP A 199 4.84 15.86 -8.54
C TRP A 199 6.00 14.89 -8.31
N MET A 200 6.90 15.17 -7.36
CA MET A 200 8.01 14.28 -7.00
C MET A 200 7.56 13.09 -6.15
N ASP A 201 6.47 13.25 -5.46
CA ASP A 201 5.76 12.25 -4.71
C ASP A 201 4.81 11.47 -5.64
N GLU A 202 3.69 12.05 -5.95
CA GLU A 202 2.59 11.43 -6.69
C GLU A 202 2.93 11.10 -8.14
N GLY A 203 3.68 11.99 -8.79
CA GLY A 203 3.97 11.84 -10.22
C GLY A 203 5.00 10.75 -10.52
N LEU A 204 6.05 10.65 -9.72
CA LEU A 204 7.04 9.56 -9.83
C LEU A 204 6.40 8.23 -9.49
N ASN A 205 5.64 8.19 -8.39
CA ASN A 205 4.96 6.99 -7.97
C ASN A 205 3.88 6.55 -8.97
N SER A 206 3.08 7.49 -9.51
CA SER A 206 2.08 7.16 -10.55
C SER A 206 2.67 6.64 -11.85
N PHE A 207 3.90 7.01 -12.19
CA PHE A 207 4.62 6.40 -13.30
C PHE A 207 5.00 4.94 -13.00
N MET A 208 5.50 4.67 -11.82
CA MET A 208 5.89 3.33 -11.39
C MET A 208 4.68 2.42 -11.15
N ASP A 209 3.59 2.94 -10.55
CA ASP A 209 2.36 2.18 -10.33
C ASP A 209 1.70 1.74 -11.63
N ASP A 210 1.77 2.57 -12.68
CA ASP A 210 1.29 2.22 -14.03
C ASP A 210 2.07 1.03 -14.61
N LEU A 211 3.38 0.97 -14.39
CA LEU A 211 4.21 -0.16 -14.80
C LEU A 211 3.92 -1.41 -13.97
N ALA A 212 3.84 -1.27 -12.66
CA ALA A 212 3.56 -2.37 -11.72
C ALA A 212 2.16 -2.96 -11.93
N GLY A 213 1.14 -2.10 -12.13
CA GLY A 213 -0.22 -2.53 -12.43
C GLY A 213 -0.30 -3.36 -13.72
N ARG A 214 0.39 -2.93 -14.78
CA ARG A 214 0.46 -3.69 -16.04
C ARG A 214 1.23 -5.01 -15.90
N ALA A 215 2.23 -5.06 -15.03
CA ALA A 215 2.93 -6.29 -14.73
C ALA A 215 2.08 -7.25 -13.87
N TRP A 216 1.15 -6.72 -13.08
CA TRP A 216 0.15 -7.52 -12.37
C TRP A 216 -0.86 -8.15 -13.35
N ASP A 217 -1.51 -7.35 -14.17
CA ASP A 217 -2.52 -7.77 -15.15
C ASP A 217 -2.71 -6.67 -16.21
N SER A 218 -2.18 -6.89 -17.40
CA SER A 218 -2.24 -5.92 -18.50
C SER A 218 -3.63 -5.69 -19.09
N GLU A 219 -4.55 -6.63 -18.88
CA GLU A 219 -5.96 -6.46 -19.30
C GLU A 219 -6.75 -5.64 -18.29
N LEU A 220 -6.45 -5.81 -17.01
CA LEU A 220 -7.06 -5.05 -15.92
C LEU A 220 -6.50 -3.62 -15.86
N PHE A 221 -5.19 -3.44 -16.09
CA PHE A 221 -4.49 -2.16 -16.04
C PHE A 221 -4.02 -1.69 -17.41
N HIS A 222 -4.83 -0.84 -18.06
CA HIS A 222 -4.45 -0.24 -19.33
C HIS A 222 -3.40 0.86 -19.16
N PRO A 223 -2.49 1.04 -20.15
CA PRO A 223 -1.45 2.08 -20.09
C PRO A 223 -2.02 3.49 -19.88
N ARG A 224 -1.46 4.23 -18.93
CA ARG A 224 -1.77 5.66 -18.72
C ARG A 224 -0.99 6.60 -19.64
N ASN A 225 -0.11 6.05 -20.49
CA ASN A 225 0.56 6.82 -21.55
C ASN A 225 -0.37 7.18 -22.71
N ASN A 226 -1.61 6.73 -22.66
CA ASN A 226 -2.59 7.06 -23.68
C ASN A 226 -2.79 8.59 -23.70
N GLN A 227 -2.68 9.16 -24.89
CA GLN A 227 -2.91 10.59 -25.12
C GLN A 227 -4.25 11.07 -24.57
N ASP A 228 -5.27 10.20 -24.57
CA ASP A 228 -6.61 10.54 -24.07
C ASP A 228 -6.63 10.90 -22.58
N TYR A 229 -5.71 10.35 -21.77
CA TYR A 229 -5.64 10.63 -20.34
C TYR A 229 -5.33 12.11 -20.06
N ILE A 230 -4.43 12.72 -20.82
CA ILE A 230 -4.03 14.11 -20.64
C ILE A 230 -4.68 15.09 -21.62
N VAL A 231 -5.28 14.58 -22.70
CA VAL A 231 -5.86 15.43 -23.77
C VAL A 231 -6.90 16.39 -23.23
N ARG A 232 -7.77 15.95 -22.32
CA ARG A 232 -8.79 16.82 -21.74
C ARG A 232 -8.18 18.01 -21.01
N TYR A 233 -7.13 17.76 -20.22
CA TYR A 233 -6.37 18.79 -19.52
C TYR A 233 -5.68 19.74 -20.51
N MET A 234 -4.99 19.19 -21.51
CA MET A 234 -4.23 19.98 -22.51
C MET A 234 -5.13 20.78 -23.46
N ARG A 235 -6.37 20.36 -23.69
CA ARG A 235 -7.37 21.08 -24.49
C ARG A 235 -8.18 22.11 -23.71
N GLY A 236 -8.09 22.10 -22.39
CA GLY A 236 -8.76 23.06 -21.51
C GLY A 236 -8.25 24.50 -21.67
N ASP A 237 -8.70 25.37 -20.79
CA ASP A 237 -8.26 26.76 -20.75
C ASP A 237 -6.74 26.83 -20.56
N LYS A 238 -6.06 27.45 -21.52
CA LYS A 238 -4.60 27.57 -21.54
C LYS A 238 -4.04 28.36 -20.35
N SER A 239 -4.82 29.26 -19.76
CA SER A 239 -4.45 30.01 -18.57
C SER A 239 -4.34 29.14 -17.32
N ASN A 240 -4.97 27.96 -17.31
CA ASN A 240 -4.98 27.00 -16.22
C ASN A 240 -3.96 25.85 -16.39
N ILE A 241 -3.22 25.84 -17.51
CA ILE A 241 -2.16 24.86 -17.74
C ILE A 241 -0.89 25.36 -17.05
N MET A 242 -0.42 24.59 -16.08
CA MET A 242 0.74 24.93 -15.27
C MET A 242 1.93 23.98 -15.54
N PRO A 243 3.17 24.42 -15.37
CA PRO A 243 4.34 23.53 -15.41
C PRO A 243 4.22 22.42 -14.34
N ILE A 244 4.84 21.25 -14.59
CA ILE A 244 4.87 20.15 -13.62
C ILE A 244 5.50 20.61 -12.29
N MET A 245 6.61 21.36 -12.36
CA MET A 245 7.32 21.90 -11.19
C MET A 245 6.67 23.18 -10.63
N THR A 246 5.34 23.21 -10.57
CA THR A 246 4.61 24.28 -9.88
C THR A 246 4.46 23.89 -8.42
N ASN A 247 4.63 24.87 -7.52
CA ASN A 247 4.46 24.67 -6.08
C ASN A 247 3.03 24.22 -5.75
N SER A 248 2.88 23.23 -4.91
CA SER A 248 1.61 22.57 -4.59
C SER A 248 0.55 23.51 -4.00
N GLU A 249 0.95 24.57 -3.29
CA GLU A 249 0.03 25.54 -2.71
C GLU A 249 -0.63 26.47 -3.76
N SER A 250 -0.03 26.57 -4.96
CA SER A 250 -0.51 27.41 -6.06
C SER A 250 -0.97 26.62 -7.28
N ILE A 251 -0.93 25.28 -7.22
CA ILE A 251 -1.23 24.43 -8.35
C ILE A 251 -2.75 24.38 -8.64
N TYR A 252 -3.14 24.66 -9.89
CA TYR A 252 -4.49 24.39 -10.38
C TYR A 252 -4.61 22.96 -10.87
N GLN A 253 -5.82 22.38 -10.80
CA GLN A 253 -6.09 21.02 -11.26
C GLN A 253 -5.09 20.01 -10.67
N PHE A 254 -5.05 19.93 -9.35
CA PHE A 254 -4.11 19.14 -8.57
C PHE A 254 -3.91 17.72 -9.14
N GLY A 255 -5.00 16.95 -9.33
CA GLY A 255 -4.91 15.57 -9.85
C GLY A 255 -4.22 15.47 -11.22
N ALA A 256 -4.45 16.43 -12.13
CA ALA A 256 -3.78 16.42 -13.42
C ALA A 256 -2.29 16.76 -13.31
N ASN A 257 -1.92 17.72 -12.47
CA ASN A 257 -0.55 18.19 -12.37
C ASN A 257 0.32 17.37 -11.43
N ALA A 258 -0.24 16.84 -10.32
CA ALA A 258 0.48 15.98 -9.40
C ALA A 258 0.70 14.58 -9.98
N TYR A 259 -0.34 13.96 -10.54
CA TYR A 259 -0.37 12.55 -10.98
C TYR A 259 -0.23 12.40 -12.50
N GLY A 260 -1.22 12.89 -13.25
CA GLY A 260 -1.40 12.51 -14.65
C GLY A 260 -0.36 13.06 -15.60
N LYS A 261 -0.05 14.33 -15.49
CA LYS A 261 0.89 15.01 -16.40
C LYS A 261 2.34 14.52 -16.22
N PRO A 262 2.85 14.35 -14.98
CA PRO A 262 4.16 13.73 -14.76
C PRO A 262 4.22 12.30 -15.29
N THR A 263 3.20 11.47 -15.02
CA THR A 263 3.11 10.09 -15.52
C THR A 263 3.21 10.03 -17.04
N VAL A 264 2.42 10.85 -17.76
CA VAL A 264 2.46 10.88 -19.22
C VAL A 264 3.81 11.38 -19.73
N ALA A 265 4.39 12.40 -19.10
CA ALA A 265 5.70 12.93 -19.51
C ALA A 265 6.81 11.87 -19.34
N LEU A 266 6.83 11.14 -18.23
CA LEU A 266 7.79 10.06 -17.98
C LEU A 266 7.59 8.86 -18.92
N ASN A 267 6.34 8.49 -19.23
CA ASN A 267 6.06 7.46 -20.23
C ASN A 267 6.54 7.88 -21.63
N ILE A 268 6.34 9.13 -22.05
CA ILE A 268 6.87 9.64 -23.32
C ILE A 268 8.40 9.60 -23.32
N LEU A 269 9.03 10.05 -22.24
CA LEU A 269 10.49 10.02 -22.10
C LEU A 269 10.99 8.58 -22.26
N ARG A 270 10.43 7.62 -21.52
CA ARG A 270 10.79 6.21 -21.54
C ARG A 270 10.54 5.57 -22.90
N ASP A 271 9.33 5.69 -23.45
CA ASP A 271 8.89 4.91 -24.60
C ASP A 271 9.33 5.50 -25.94
N THR A 272 9.52 6.82 -26.01
CA THR A 272 9.76 7.53 -27.28
C THR A 272 11.18 8.08 -27.39
N ILE A 273 11.75 8.59 -26.30
CA ILE A 273 13.03 9.31 -26.33
C ILE A 273 14.19 8.36 -25.95
N MET A 274 14.06 7.64 -24.85
CA MET A 274 15.13 6.78 -24.33
C MET A 274 15.08 5.35 -24.87
N GLY A 275 13.93 4.90 -25.37
CA GLY A 275 13.68 3.47 -25.60
C GLY A 275 13.25 2.76 -24.32
N ARG A 276 12.82 1.49 -24.48
CA ARG A 276 12.26 0.70 -23.35
C ARG A 276 13.31 -0.18 -22.64
N GLU A 277 14.56 0.03 -22.92
CA GLU A 277 15.67 -0.72 -22.30
C GLU A 277 16.12 -0.11 -20.98
#